data_20cdfe8e64c3e6c11b8f8ac73f13df6e
#
_entry.id   20cdfe8e64c3e6c11b8f8ac73f13df6e
#
_cell.length_a   1.000
_cell.length_b   1.000
_cell.length_c   1.000
_cell.angle_alpha   90.00
_cell.angle_beta   90.00
_cell.angle_gamma   90.00
#
_symmetry.space_group_name_H-M   'P 1'
#
loop_
_entity.id
_entity.type
_entity.pdbx_description
1 polymer ?
#
loop_
_entity_poly.entity_id
_entity_poly.type
_entity_poly.pdbx_seq_one_letter_code
_entity_poly.pdbx_strand_id
1 'polypeptide(L)'
;MTSPAPLPAAADLDWPLLVALTDARGVSGDEGAVRDLVATAVAPHVDALWTDATGNLFALRRGHHPDSGARPPVMVCAHLDEVGLMVTEADADGLLRIAAVGGVLGAAVVGQRVRVGAGGVPGVVGLPPPSATTDAVRAKLPPLAELRLDVGAATRDAALALVGVGDTAVWDTATLDLGETLLGKAFDDRAGCWALAMLLRARHGPDVVGVFSVQEETGLRGAGGAAHALGPSAAFVLECGTTDDTPKARDDTSVMRVG
;
A
#
# COMPACT_ATOMS: atom_id res chain seq x y z
N MET A 1 23.54 0.66 -31.53
CA MET A 1 22.39 0.48 -30.61
C MET A 1 22.53 -0.91 -30.02
N THR A 2 22.87 -1.03 -28.76
CA THR A 2 22.87 -2.33 -28.05
C THR A 2 21.43 -2.80 -27.91
N SER A 3 21.17 -4.06 -28.23
CA SER A 3 19.86 -4.68 -27.99
C SER A 3 19.48 -4.51 -26.52
N PRO A 4 18.21 -4.22 -26.19
CA PRO A 4 17.79 -4.18 -24.79
C PRO A 4 18.12 -5.51 -24.12
N ALA A 5 18.52 -5.45 -22.86
CA ALA A 5 18.74 -6.65 -22.07
C ALA A 5 17.43 -7.52 -22.08
N PRO A 6 17.55 -8.84 -22.14
CA PRO A 6 16.38 -9.72 -22.05
C PRO A 6 15.66 -9.46 -20.72
N LEU A 7 14.33 -9.55 -20.74
CA LEU A 7 13.54 -9.53 -19.52
C LEU A 7 13.96 -10.70 -18.61
N PRO A 8 13.98 -10.50 -17.27
CA PRO A 8 14.27 -11.57 -16.34
C PRO A 8 13.28 -12.72 -16.54
N ALA A 9 13.77 -13.96 -16.43
CA ALA A 9 12.89 -15.11 -16.43
C ALA A 9 12.00 -15.09 -15.17
N ALA A 10 10.82 -15.70 -15.22
CA ALA A 10 9.91 -15.76 -14.06
C ALA A 10 10.58 -16.40 -12.82
N ALA A 11 11.53 -17.30 -13.03
CA ALA A 11 12.32 -17.93 -11.96
C ALA A 11 13.30 -16.94 -11.26
N ASP A 12 13.61 -15.80 -11.88
CA ASP A 12 14.51 -14.78 -11.33
C ASP A 12 13.76 -13.71 -10.53
N LEU A 13 12.43 -13.79 -10.48
CA LEU A 13 11.58 -12.86 -9.77
C LEU A 13 11.49 -13.24 -8.29
N ASP A 14 11.59 -12.25 -7.42
CA ASP A 14 11.52 -12.42 -5.96
C ASP A 14 10.06 -12.42 -5.49
N TRP A 15 9.36 -13.53 -5.75
CA TRP A 15 7.98 -13.72 -5.32
C TRP A 15 7.81 -13.67 -3.80
N PRO A 16 8.72 -14.22 -2.97
CA PRO A 16 8.66 -14.05 -1.52
C PRO A 16 8.64 -12.59 -1.09
N LEU A 17 9.36 -11.69 -1.76
CA LEU A 17 9.30 -10.26 -1.47
C LEU A 17 7.92 -9.68 -1.79
N LEU A 18 7.29 -10.05 -2.90
CA LEU A 18 5.94 -9.59 -3.23
C LEU A 18 4.95 -10.00 -2.14
N VAL A 19 4.97 -11.28 -1.72
CA VAL A 19 4.11 -11.78 -0.64
C VAL A 19 4.36 -11.03 0.66
N ALA A 20 5.63 -10.82 1.04
CA ALA A 20 5.96 -10.07 2.25
C ALA A 20 5.45 -8.62 2.21
N LEU A 21 5.54 -7.96 1.05
CA LEU A 21 5.05 -6.60 0.86
C LEU A 21 3.53 -6.52 0.93
N THR A 22 2.81 -7.44 0.28
CA THR A 22 1.34 -7.43 0.29
C THR A 22 0.76 -7.80 1.65
N ASP A 23 1.41 -8.69 2.41
CA ASP A 23 0.97 -9.08 3.75
C ASP A 23 1.32 -8.02 4.82
N ALA A 24 2.35 -7.20 4.56
CA ALA A 24 2.78 -6.17 5.49
C ALA A 24 1.71 -5.09 5.70
N ARG A 25 1.63 -4.60 6.93
CA ARG A 25 0.74 -3.52 7.33
C ARG A 25 1.35 -2.17 6.97
N GLY A 26 0.57 -1.29 6.37
CA GLY A 26 1.04 0.04 5.98
C GLY A 26 -0.07 0.91 5.43
N VAL A 27 -0.97 1.36 6.32
CA VAL A 27 -1.99 2.36 5.96
C VAL A 27 -1.32 3.71 5.76
N SER A 28 -1.90 4.60 4.93
CA SER A 28 -1.39 5.97 4.73
C SER A 28 -1.07 6.67 6.06
N GLY A 29 0.17 7.10 6.23
CA GLY A 29 0.70 7.70 7.46
C GLY A 29 1.29 6.69 8.46
N ASP A 30 1.18 5.38 8.21
CA ASP A 30 1.74 4.29 9.04
C ASP A 30 2.51 3.27 8.16
N GLU A 31 3.26 3.76 7.18
CA GLU A 31 3.97 2.95 6.18
C GLU A 31 5.30 2.37 6.68
N GLY A 32 5.67 2.62 7.95
CA GLY A 32 6.98 2.29 8.50
C GLY A 32 7.41 0.85 8.26
N ALA A 33 6.55 -0.12 8.54
CA ALA A 33 6.86 -1.54 8.39
C ALA A 33 7.15 -1.93 6.92
N VAL A 34 6.39 -1.38 5.98
CA VAL A 34 6.58 -1.64 4.54
C VAL A 34 7.86 -0.98 4.05
N ARG A 35 8.10 0.27 4.46
CA ARG A 35 9.32 0.99 4.13
C ARG A 35 10.56 0.22 4.57
N ASP A 36 10.55 -0.36 5.76
CA ASP A 36 11.69 -1.12 6.29
C ASP A 36 11.92 -2.42 5.50
N LEU A 37 10.86 -3.11 5.07
CA LEU A 37 10.94 -4.25 4.18
C LEU A 37 11.57 -3.88 2.84
N VAL A 38 11.07 -2.82 2.20
CA VAL A 38 11.63 -2.33 0.95
C VAL A 38 13.07 -1.91 1.12
N ALA A 39 13.39 -1.12 2.16
CA ALA A 39 14.75 -0.67 2.44
C ALA A 39 15.71 -1.85 2.56
N THR A 40 15.30 -2.89 3.30
CA THR A 40 16.10 -4.13 3.44
C THR A 40 16.32 -4.83 2.11
N ALA A 41 15.28 -4.92 1.28
CA ALA A 41 15.34 -5.60 -0.01
C ALA A 41 16.20 -4.87 -1.05
N VAL A 42 16.18 -3.52 -1.05
CA VAL A 42 16.92 -2.73 -2.06
C VAL A 42 18.33 -2.35 -1.63
N ALA A 43 18.63 -2.26 -0.33
CA ALA A 43 19.93 -1.81 0.17
C ALA A 43 21.14 -2.51 -0.45
N PRO A 44 21.14 -3.84 -0.71
CA PRO A 44 22.30 -4.51 -1.35
C PRO A 44 22.54 -4.10 -2.80
N HIS A 45 21.56 -3.46 -3.44
CA HIS A 45 21.53 -3.23 -4.88
C HIS A 45 21.68 -1.75 -5.26
N VAL A 46 21.65 -0.83 -4.31
CA VAL A 46 21.64 0.61 -4.55
C VAL A 46 22.91 1.29 -4.02
N ASP A 47 23.24 2.45 -4.55
CA ASP A 47 24.45 3.18 -4.19
C ASP A 47 24.19 4.16 -3.03
N ALA A 48 22.93 4.57 -2.80
CA ALA A 48 22.50 5.35 -1.64
C ALA A 48 21.03 5.08 -1.32
N LEU A 49 20.71 5.15 -0.04
CA LEU A 49 19.36 4.96 0.49
C LEU A 49 19.10 6.01 1.58
N TRP A 50 17.97 6.73 1.51
CA TRP A 50 17.59 7.71 2.53
C TRP A 50 16.08 7.89 2.60
N THR A 51 15.59 8.46 3.68
CA THR A 51 14.18 8.80 3.88
C THR A 51 14.04 10.30 4.09
N ASP A 52 13.04 10.93 3.49
CA ASP A 52 12.74 12.34 3.74
C ASP A 52 11.87 12.54 4.99
N ALA A 53 11.58 13.80 5.31
CA ALA A 53 10.78 14.16 6.49
C ALA A 53 9.31 13.72 6.40
N THR A 54 8.80 13.45 5.19
CA THR A 54 7.43 12.95 5.00
C THR A 54 7.33 11.44 5.08
N GLY A 55 8.47 10.74 4.99
CA GLY A 55 8.55 9.30 5.07
C GLY A 55 8.77 8.59 3.73
N ASN A 56 8.92 9.33 2.62
CA ASN A 56 9.30 8.72 1.33
C ASN A 56 10.69 8.08 1.45
N LEU A 57 10.84 6.86 0.93
CA LEU A 57 12.13 6.19 0.81
C LEU A 57 12.70 6.40 -0.59
N PHE A 58 13.93 6.87 -0.64
CA PHE A 58 14.68 7.11 -1.88
C PHE A 58 15.81 6.09 -2.00
N ALA A 59 15.96 5.51 -3.18
CA ALA A 59 16.96 4.50 -3.49
C ALA A 59 17.69 4.89 -4.79
N LEU A 60 18.91 5.39 -4.67
CA LEU A 60 19.72 5.78 -5.83
C LEU A 60 20.48 4.59 -6.39
N ARG A 61 20.27 4.29 -7.66
CA ARG A 61 21.09 3.39 -8.46
C ARG A 61 21.86 4.16 -9.51
N ARG A 62 23.19 4.22 -9.38
CA ARG A 62 24.07 4.89 -10.35
C ARG A 62 24.03 4.18 -11.69
N GLY A 63 23.91 4.95 -12.73
CA GLY A 63 23.98 4.48 -14.11
C GLY A 63 25.41 4.11 -14.56
N HIS A 64 25.50 3.60 -15.77
CA HIS A 64 26.80 3.30 -16.42
C HIS A 64 27.14 4.29 -17.56
N HIS A 65 26.28 5.29 -17.82
CA HIS A 65 26.56 6.32 -18.80
C HIS A 65 27.70 7.21 -18.30
N PRO A 66 28.63 7.67 -19.18
CA PRO A 66 29.74 8.53 -18.78
C PRO A 66 29.32 9.81 -18.04
N ASP A 67 28.13 10.32 -18.32
CA ASP A 67 27.57 11.52 -17.68
C ASP A 67 26.77 11.20 -16.41
N SER A 68 26.79 9.96 -15.89
CA SER A 68 26.14 9.60 -14.63
C SER A 68 26.67 10.47 -13.50
N GLY A 69 25.76 11.05 -12.71
CA GLY A 69 26.08 12.00 -11.66
C GLY A 69 26.19 13.47 -12.11
N ALA A 70 26.33 13.73 -13.42
CA ALA A 70 26.37 15.10 -13.97
C ALA A 70 25.00 15.60 -14.46
N ARG A 71 24.05 14.68 -14.66
CA ARG A 71 22.68 14.99 -15.12
C ARG A 71 21.68 14.69 -14.01
N PRO A 72 20.51 15.37 -14.00
CA PRO A 72 19.41 14.99 -13.14
C PRO A 72 19.02 13.52 -13.36
N PRO A 73 18.71 12.75 -12.30
CA PRO A 73 18.36 11.34 -12.41
C PRO A 73 17.00 11.14 -13.10
N VAL A 74 16.74 9.91 -13.51
CA VAL A 74 15.38 9.45 -13.80
C VAL A 74 14.72 9.02 -12.48
N MET A 75 13.54 9.50 -12.20
CA MET A 75 12.71 9.07 -11.06
C MET A 75 11.80 7.93 -11.50
N VAL A 76 11.73 6.87 -10.72
CA VAL A 76 10.68 5.85 -10.83
C VAL A 76 9.99 5.75 -9.48
N CYS A 77 8.67 5.88 -9.44
CA CYS A 77 7.90 5.99 -8.22
C CYS A 77 6.87 4.88 -8.12
N ALA A 78 6.66 4.37 -6.90
CA ALA A 78 5.58 3.48 -6.49
C ALA A 78 5.18 3.83 -5.06
N HIS A 79 3.90 3.64 -4.67
CA HIS A 79 3.51 4.03 -3.31
C HIS A 79 3.53 2.87 -2.32
N LEU A 80 3.90 3.18 -1.07
CA LEU A 80 4.02 2.21 0.02
C LEU A 80 2.69 1.93 0.73
N ASP A 81 1.79 2.89 0.73
CA ASP A 81 0.58 2.83 1.53
C ASP A 81 -0.51 1.97 0.90
N GLU A 82 -1.43 1.57 1.71
CA GLU A 82 -2.68 0.91 1.35
C GLU A 82 -3.85 1.62 2.04
N VAL A 83 -5.05 1.48 1.51
CA VAL A 83 -6.28 1.91 2.19
C VAL A 83 -6.50 1.10 3.47
N GLY A 84 -7.15 1.71 4.46
CA GLY A 84 -7.44 1.03 5.71
C GLY A 84 -8.41 1.79 6.60
N LEU A 85 -8.40 1.46 7.88
CA LEU A 85 -9.25 2.08 8.88
C LEU A 85 -8.39 2.70 9.97
N MET A 86 -8.95 3.68 10.68
CA MET A 86 -8.35 4.27 11.88
C MET A 86 -9.35 4.25 13.02
N VAL A 87 -8.91 3.87 14.21
CA VAL A 87 -9.71 3.94 15.44
C VAL A 87 -9.86 5.39 15.84
N THR A 88 -11.11 5.86 16.01
CA THR A 88 -11.39 7.26 16.37
C THR A 88 -11.90 7.40 17.79
N GLU A 89 -12.59 6.39 18.32
CA GLU A 89 -13.18 6.40 19.67
C GLU A 89 -13.45 4.96 20.14
N ALA A 90 -13.53 4.75 21.45
CA ALA A 90 -14.07 3.53 22.03
C ALA A 90 -15.41 3.83 22.73
N ASP A 91 -16.46 3.09 22.39
CA ASP A 91 -17.78 3.17 23.02
C ASP A 91 -17.75 2.51 24.42
N ALA A 92 -18.75 2.78 25.27
CA ALA A 92 -18.78 2.28 26.65
C ALA A 92 -18.78 0.76 26.76
N ASP A 93 -19.32 0.08 25.75
CA ASP A 93 -19.44 -1.39 25.62
C ASP A 93 -18.20 -2.04 24.97
N GLY A 94 -17.14 -1.27 24.75
CA GLY A 94 -15.87 -1.79 24.22
C GLY A 94 -15.78 -1.84 22.69
N LEU A 95 -16.85 -1.50 21.98
CA LEU A 95 -16.82 -1.39 20.53
C LEU A 95 -16.05 -0.13 20.10
N LEU A 96 -15.32 -0.22 19.00
CA LEU A 96 -14.52 0.89 18.50
C LEU A 96 -15.20 1.57 17.31
N ARG A 97 -15.18 2.90 17.31
CA ARG A 97 -15.55 3.73 16.15
C ARG A 97 -14.36 3.81 15.22
N ILE A 98 -14.66 3.80 13.94
CA ILE A 98 -13.65 3.79 12.88
C ILE A 98 -13.91 4.86 11.83
N ALA A 99 -12.84 5.37 11.25
CA ALA A 99 -12.86 6.20 10.05
C ALA A 99 -12.09 5.53 8.92
N ALA A 100 -12.43 5.86 7.68
CA ALA A 100 -11.65 5.43 6.53
C ALA A 100 -10.32 6.20 6.47
N VAL A 101 -9.27 5.51 6.04
CA VAL A 101 -8.03 6.10 5.55
C VAL A 101 -7.92 5.67 4.09
N GLY A 102 -7.98 6.66 3.16
CA GLY A 102 -8.10 6.39 1.73
C GLY A 102 -9.51 6.02 1.28
N GLY A 103 -9.61 5.44 0.10
CA GLY A 103 -10.86 5.16 -0.62
C GLY A 103 -11.61 3.92 -0.12
N VAL A 104 -12.05 3.85 1.14
CA VAL A 104 -12.75 2.69 1.71
C VAL A 104 -14.26 2.87 1.67
N LEU A 105 -14.96 1.91 1.05
CA LEU A 105 -16.43 1.85 1.04
C LEU A 105 -16.96 1.05 2.23
N GLY A 106 -17.91 1.62 3.00
CA GLY A 106 -18.50 0.98 4.17
C GLY A 106 -19.08 -0.41 3.88
N ALA A 107 -19.70 -0.58 2.71
CA ALA A 107 -20.23 -1.87 2.28
C ALA A 107 -19.18 -2.99 2.14
N ALA A 108 -17.97 -2.64 1.74
CA ALA A 108 -16.89 -3.59 1.49
C ALA A 108 -16.25 -4.11 2.79
N VAL A 109 -16.46 -3.42 3.92
CA VAL A 109 -15.77 -3.75 5.19
C VAL A 109 -16.63 -4.53 6.18
N VAL A 110 -17.93 -4.64 5.93
CA VAL A 110 -18.83 -5.39 6.82
C VAL A 110 -18.45 -6.87 6.88
N GLY A 111 -18.24 -7.39 8.08
CA GLY A 111 -17.85 -8.78 8.31
C GLY A 111 -16.37 -9.08 8.05
N GLN A 112 -15.59 -8.09 7.63
CA GLN A 112 -14.16 -8.28 7.40
C GLN A 112 -13.40 -8.40 8.72
N ARG A 113 -12.45 -9.32 8.74
CA ARG A 113 -11.44 -9.41 9.79
C ARG A 113 -10.33 -8.42 9.53
N VAL A 114 -9.83 -7.81 10.60
CA VAL A 114 -8.76 -6.82 10.54
C VAL A 114 -7.70 -7.08 11.60
N ARG A 115 -6.52 -6.49 11.40
CA ARG A 115 -5.43 -6.38 12.38
C ARG A 115 -5.25 -4.93 12.76
N VAL A 116 -5.36 -4.64 14.05
CA VAL A 116 -5.36 -3.27 14.59
C VAL A 116 -4.07 -2.97 15.32
N GLY A 117 -3.55 -1.78 15.10
CA GLY A 117 -2.37 -1.25 15.78
C GLY A 117 -1.09 -2.02 15.48
N ALA A 118 0.03 -1.57 16.04
CA ALA A 118 1.34 -2.19 15.85
C ALA A 118 1.40 -3.64 16.38
N GLY A 119 0.61 -3.95 17.41
CA GLY A 119 0.47 -5.29 17.97
C GLY A 119 -0.33 -6.28 17.10
N GLY A 120 -0.98 -5.81 16.03
CA GLY A 120 -1.79 -6.65 15.17
C GLY A 120 -2.98 -7.30 15.89
N VAL A 121 -3.63 -6.56 16.80
CA VAL A 121 -4.78 -7.05 17.56
C VAL A 121 -5.89 -7.49 16.60
N PRO A 122 -6.37 -8.74 16.67
CA PRO A 122 -7.43 -9.20 15.79
C PRO A 122 -8.75 -8.50 16.12
N GLY A 123 -9.50 -8.16 15.07
CA GLY A 123 -10.82 -7.57 15.21
C GLY A 123 -11.72 -7.92 14.02
N VAL A 124 -13.00 -7.63 14.17
CA VAL A 124 -14.00 -7.78 13.11
C VAL A 124 -14.84 -6.53 12.98
N VAL A 125 -15.09 -6.09 11.75
CA VAL A 125 -16.01 -4.97 11.49
C VAL A 125 -17.43 -5.48 11.40
N GLY A 126 -18.28 -5.00 12.29
CA GLY A 126 -19.64 -5.48 12.44
C GLY A 126 -20.70 -4.40 12.30
N LEU A 127 -21.92 -4.91 12.19
CA LEU A 127 -23.19 -4.16 12.26
C LEU A 127 -23.98 -4.61 13.47
N PRO A 128 -24.92 -3.77 13.96
CA PRO A 128 -25.94 -4.24 14.87
C PRO A 128 -26.67 -5.48 14.29
N PRO A 129 -27.02 -6.50 15.14
CA PRO A 129 -27.62 -7.70 14.62
C PRO A 129 -29.02 -7.40 13.99
N PRO A 130 -29.47 -8.22 13.04
CA PRO A 130 -30.76 -8.01 12.36
C PRO A 130 -31.95 -7.88 13.33
N SER A 131 -31.88 -8.53 14.48
CA SER A 131 -32.90 -8.43 15.54
C SER A 131 -32.97 -7.04 16.21
N ALA A 132 -31.92 -6.26 16.12
CA ALA A 132 -31.83 -4.90 16.65
C ALA A 132 -32.02 -3.82 15.57
N THR A 133 -32.32 -4.21 14.31
CA THR A 133 -32.46 -3.29 13.17
C THR A 133 -33.82 -3.45 12.50
N THR A 134 -34.35 -2.36 11.93
CA THR A 134 -35.58 -2.39 11.12
C THR A 134 -35.30 -2.86 9.70
N ASP A 135 -36.32 -3.30 8.97
CA ASP A 135 -36.21 -3.66 7.55
C ASP A 135 -35.69 -2.51 6.70
N ALA A 136 -36.09 -1.28 7.02
CA ALA A 136 -35.63 -0.08 6.31
C ALA A 136 -34.12 0.17 6.49
N VAL A 137 -33.56 -0.16 7.65
CA VAL A 137 -32.12 -0.09 7.92
C VAL A 137 -31.39 -1.21 7.20
N ARG A 138 -31.93 -2.43 7.23
CA ARG A 138 -31.33 -3.59 6.53
C ARG A 138 -31.29 -3.45 5.02
N ALA A 139 -32.24 -2.69 4.43
CA ALA A 139 -32.31 -2.44 2.99
C ALA A 139 -31.26 -1.44 2.48
N LYS A 140 -30.54 -0.78 3.37
CA LYS A 140 -29.53 0.23 3.01
C LYS A 140 -28.12 -0.28 3.35
N LEU A 141 -27.17 0.02 2.50
CA LEU A 141 -25.76 -0.15 2.85
C LEU A 141 -25.40 0.87 3.94
N PRO A 142 -24.90 0.41 5.09
CA PRO A 142 -24.57 1.32 6.17
C PRO A 142 -23.39 2.22 5.81
N PRO A 143 -23.42 3.50 6.13
CA PRO A 143 -22.24 4.33 6.07
C PRO A 143 -21.19 3.82 7.07
N LEU A 144 -19.90 4.01 6.77
CA LEU A 144 -18.80 3.53 7.61
C LEU A 144 -18.92 4.01 9.08
N ALA A 145 -19.42 5.22 9.30
CA ALA A 145 -19.59 5.80 10.63
C ALA A 145 -20.58 5.02 11.53
N GLU A 146 -21.47 4.22 10.95
CA GLU A 146 -22.40 3.37 11.68
C GLU A 146 -21.82 1.99 12.02
N LEU A 147 -20.71 1.61 11.38
CA LEU A 147 -20.01 0.37 11.66
C LEU A 147 -19.24 0.46 12.98
N ARG A 148 -18.98 -0.69 13.56
CA ARG A 148 -18.13 -0.83 14.74
C ARG A 148 -17.08 -1.90 14.50
N LEU A 149 -15.92 -1.67 15.06
CA LEU A 149 -14.85 -2.65 15.11
C LEU A 149 -14.85 -3.27 16.50
N ASP A 150 -15.02 -4.58 16.54
CA ASP A 150 -15.00 -5.40 17.74
C ASP A 150 -13.63 -6.08 17.86
N VAL A 151 -12.94 -5.86 18.97
CA VAL A 151 -11.66 -6.47 19.33
C VAL A 151 -11.80 -7.46 20.51
N GLY A 152 -13.04 -7.86 20.85
CA GLY A 152 -13.34 -8.79 21.92
C GLY A 152 -13.35 -8.15 23.31
N ALA A 153 -13.40 -6.84 23.42
CA ALA A 153 -13.47 -6.13 24.69
C ALA A 153 -14.92 -5.85 25.11
N ALA A 154 -15.22 -5.95 26.39
CA ALA A 154 -16.56 -5.71 26.93
C ALA A 154 -16.75 -4.31 27.54
N THR A 155 -15.69 -3.51 27.62
CA THR A 155 -15.72 -2.15 28.18
C THR A 155 -14.73 -1.26 27.41
N ARG A 156 -14.95 0.05 27.46
CA ARG A 156 -14.03 1.05 26.90
C ARG A 156 -12.59 0.86 27.39
N ASP A 157 -12.40 0.71 28.68
CA ASP A 157 -11.05 0.60 29.26
C ASP A 157 -10.35 -0.68 28.81
N ALA A 158 -11.09 -1.78 28.68
CA ALA A 158 -10.54 -3.03 28.15
C ALA A 158 -10.17 -2.90 26.66
N ALA A 159 -10.97 -2.21 25.87
CA ALA A 159 -10.66 -1.95 24.46
C ALA A 159 -9.41 -1.06 24.30
N LEU A 160 -9.33 0.03 25.08
CA LEU A 160 -8.21 0.96 25.05
C LEU A 160 -6.91 0.37 25.67
N ALA A 161 -7.01 -0.70 26.44
CA ALA A 161 -5.85 -1.47 26.87
C ALA A 161 -5.25 -2.34 25.75
N LEU A 162 -6.04 -2.68 24.72
CA LEU A 162 -5.62 -3.47 23.56
C LEU A 162 -5.14 -2.58 22.41
N VAL A 163 -5.86 -1.50 22.13
CA VAL A 163 -5.64 -0.60 21.00
C VAL A 163 -5.88 0.85 21.39
N GLY A 164 -5.14 1.78 20.78
CA GLY A 164 -5.26 3.22 21.01
C GLY A 164 -6.17 3.92 19.98
N VAL A 165 -6.67 5.09 20.36
CA VAL A 165 -7.23 6.05 19.39
C VAL A 165 -6.09 6.52 18.49
N GLY A 166 -6.31 6.49 17.17
CA GLY A 166 -5.29 6.76 16.16
C GLY A 166 -4.60 5.51 15.62
N ASP A 167 -4.77 4.34 16.26
CA ASP A 167 -4.27 3.08 15.70
C ASP A 167 -4.96 2.78 14.36
N THR A 168 -4.16 2.36 13.39
CA THR A 168 -4.64 1.94 12.08
C THR A 168 -5.02 0.46 12.06
N ALA A 169 -5.90 0.08 11.15
CA ALA A 169 -6.29 -1.30 10.95
C ALA A 169 -6.28 -1.66 9.46
N VAL A 170 -5.72 -2.81 9.15
CA VAL A 170 -5.65 -3.40 7.81
C VAL A 170 -6.44 -4.71 7.76
N TRP A 171 -6.76 -5.16 6.54
CA TRP A 171 -7.43 -6.45 6.33
C TRP A 171 -6.54 -7.61 6.82
N ASP A 172 -7.13 -8.54 7.57
CA ASP A 172 -6.47 -9.78 8.00
C ASP A 172 -6.54 -10.83 6.87
N THR A 173 -5.83 -10.56 5.80
CA THR A 173 -5.80 -11.37 4.59
C THR A 173 -4.35 -11.70 4.24
N ALA A 174 -4.01 -12.97 4.26
CA ALA A 174 -2.72 -13.45 3.76
C ALA A 174 -2.77 -13.62 2.24
N THR A 175 -1.65 -13.40 1.60
CA THR A 175 -1.53 -13.62 0.15
C THR A 175 -1.50 -15.12 -0.16
N LEU A 176 -2.37 -15.54 -1.08
CA LEU A 176 -2.51 -16.92 -1.54
C LEU A 176 -2.15 -17.02 -3.02
N ASP A 177 -1.36 -18.03 -3.36
CA ASP A 177 -1.09 -18.42 -4.74
C ASP A 177 -2.22 -19.34 -5.22
N LEU A 178 -2.92 -18.90 -6.27
CA LEU A 178 -4.00 -19.65 -6.92
C LEU A 178 -3.55 -20.25 -8.27
N GLY A 179 -2.24 -20.25 -8.55
CA GLY A 179 -1.61 -20.74 -9.77
C GLY A 179 -1.44 -19.65 -10.82
N GLU A 180 -2.48 -19.27 -11.54
CA GLU A 180 -2.41 -18.21 -12.56
C GLU A 180 -2.60 -16.80 -11.99
N THR A 181 -3.08 -16.69 -10.76
CA THR A 181 -3.37 -15.42 -10.06
C THR A 181 -2.97 -15.50 -8.61
N LEU A 182 -2.78 -14.34 -8.00
CA LEU A 182 -2.60 -14.20 -6.55
C LEU A 182 -3.86 -13.56 -5.95
N LEU A 183 -4.27 -14.04 -4.79
CA LEU A 183 -5.33 -13.43 -3.97
C LEU A 183 -4.66 -12.81 -2.74
N GLY A 184 -4.93 -11.55 -2.46
CA GLY A 184 -4.38 -10.86 -1.29
C GLY A 184 -4.94 -9.46 -1.15
N LYS A 185 -4.37 -8.70 -0.21
CA LYS A 185 -4.61 -7.27 -0.03
C LYS A 185 -3.49 -6.44 -0.65
N ALA A 186 -3.70 -5.16 -0.78
CA ALA A 186 -2.64 -4.16 -1.03
C ALA A 186 -1.78 -4.40 -2.28
N PHE A 187 -2.27 -5.12 -3.31
CA PHE A 187 -1.54 -5.20 -4.58
C PHE A 187 -1.35 -3.81 -5.19
N ASP A 188 -2.31 -2.96 -5.00
CA ASP A 188 -2.22 -1.52 -5.13
C ASP A 188 -1.57 -0.93 -3.87
N ASP A 189 -0.33 -0.43 -3.91
CA ASP A 189 0.63 -0.53 -5.06
C ASP A 189 1.90 -1.31 -4.63
N ARG A 190 1.72 -2.37 -3.81
CA ARG A 190 2.84 -3.22 -3.40
C ARG A 190 3.43 -4.00 -4.59
N ALA A 191 2.63 -4.21 -5.66
CA ALA A 191 3.12 -4.77 -6.91
C ALA A 191 4.06 -3.79 -7.62
N GLY A 192 3.74 -2.50 -7.66
CA GLY A 192 4.64 -1.46 -8.16
C GLY A 192 5.88 -1.32 -7.30
N CYS A 193 5.75 -1.36 -5.97
CA CYS A 193 6.92 -1.37 -5.06
C CYS A 193 7.84 -2.56 -5.34
N TRP A 194 7.28 -3.76 -5.51
CA TRP A 194 8.03 -4.95 -5.86
C TRP A 194 8.72 -4.80 -7.22
N ALA A 195 8.00 -4.34 -8.25
CA ALA A 195 8.55 -4.12 -9.58
C ALA A 195 9.70 -3.07 -9.57
N LEU A 196 9.54 -2.00 -8.79
CA LEU A 196 10.57 -0.99 -8.59
C LEU A 196 11.80 -1.58 -7.88
N ALA A 197 11.61 -2.40 -6.85
CA ALA A 197 12.71 -3.09 -6.19
C ALA A 197 13.48 -4.03 -7.15
N MET A 198 12.76 -4.74 -8.04
CA MET A 198 13.38 -5.57 -9.07
C MET A 198 14.16 -4.74 -10.09
N LEU A 199 13.61 -3.60 -10.53
CA LEU A 199 14.26 -2.67 -11.45
C LEU A 199 15.60 -2.18 -10.88
N LEU A 200 15.65 -1.85 -9.60
CA LEU A 200 16.85 -1.33 -8.93
C LEU A 200 17.97 -2.38 -8.79
N ARG A 201 17.72 -3.66 -8.99
CA ARG A 201 18.76 -4.71 -9.00
C ARG A 201 19.70 -4.56 -10.21
N ALA A 202 19.23 -4.01 -11.30
CA ALA A 202 20.02 -3.77 -12.50
C ALA A 202 20.66 -2.37 -12.50
N ARG A 203 21.74 -2.21 -13.29
CA ARG A 203 22.29 -0.89 -13.64
C ARG A 203 21.73 -0.45 -14.98
N HIS A 204 21.31 0.80 -15.04
CA HIS A 204 20.73 1.43 -16.22
C HIS A 204 21.72 2.40 -16.90
N GLY A 205 21.35 2.94 -18.04
CA GLY A 205 22.16 3.99 -18.69
C GLY A 205 22.29 5.23 -17.80
N PRO A 206 21.18 5.93 -17.49
CA PRO A 206 21.17 7.06 -16.55
C PRO A 206 21.20 6.62 -15.10
N ASP A 207 21.45 7.57 -14.19
CA ASP A 207 21.15 7.39 -12.78
C ASP A 207 19.64 7.24 -12.61
N VAL A 208 19.21 6.28 -11.80
CA VAL A 208 17.81 6.06 -11.44
C VAL A 208 17.65 6.28 -9.95
N VAL A 209 16.66 7.07 -9.56
CA VAL A 209 16.19 7.14 -8.17
C VAL A 209 14.83 6.49 -8.09
N GLY A 210 14.78 5.34 -7.43
CA GLY A 210 13.53 4.73 -7.00
C GLY A 210 12.97 5.53 -5.82
N VAL A 211 11.70 5.92 -5.92
CA VAL A 211 10.98 6.61 -4.86
C VAL A 211 9.82 5.74 -4.43
N PHE A 212 9.89 5.24 -3.21
CA PHE A 212 8.77 4.54 -2.57
C PHE A 212 8.02 5.58 -1.76
N SER A 213 6.94 6.10 -2.33
CA SER A 213 6.22 7.25 -1.80
C SER A 213 5.22 6.85 -0.72
N VAL A 214 4.82 7.82 0.10
CA VAL A 214 3.84 7.67 1.17
C VAL A 214 2.58 8.47 0.88
N GLN A 215 1.46 8.09 1.53
CA GLN A 215 0.21 8.86 1.55
C GLN A 215 -0.36 9.14 0.14
N GLU A 216 -0.22 8.20 -0.77
CA GLU A 216 -0.84 8.26 -2.09
C GLU A 216 -2.36 8.25 -1.97
N GLU A 217 -2.90 7.26 -1.24
CA GLU A 217 -4.32 6.96 -1.06
C GLU A 217 -5.12 8.09 -0.35
N THR A 218 -4.42 9.04 0.24
CA THR A 218 -5.00 10.23 0.89
C THR A 218 -4.77 11.52 0.10
N GLY A 219 -4.40 11.41 -1.17
CA GLY A 219 -4.34 12.52 -2.12
C GLY A 219 -2.96 12.81 -2.70
N LEU A 220 -2.22 11.79 -3.15
CA LEU A 220 -0.97 11.87 -3.94
C LEU A 220 0.14 12.68 -3.24
N ARG A 221 0.26 12.60 -1.90
CA ARG A 221 1.04 13.59 -1.13
C ARG A 221 2.55 13.41 -1.25
N GLY A 222 3.04 12.17 -1.19
CA GLY A 222 4.48 11.91 -1.12
C GLY A 222 5.21 12.17 -2.43
N ALA A 223 4.68 11.66 -3.55
CA ALA A 223 5.36 11.66 -4.84
C ALA A 223 5.68 13.07 -5.37
N GLY A 224 4.74 14.03 -5.22
CA GLY A 224 4.94 15.40 -5.66
C GLY A 224 6.09 16.11 -4.94
N GLY A 225 6.17 15.94 -3.61
CA GLY A 225 7.29 16.47 -2.80
C GLY A 225 8.63 15.85 -3.19
N ALA A 226 8.65 14.54 -3.41
CA ALA A 226 9.83 13.83 -3.86
C ALA A 226 10.33 14.30 -5.23
N ALA A 227 9.43 14.45 -6.19
CA ALA A 227 9.76 14.96 -7.52
C ALA A 227 10.31 16.39 -7.48
N HIS A 228 9.70 17.26 -6.66
CA HIS A 228 10.20 18.63 -6.48
C HIS A 228 11.61 18.65 -5.88
N ALA A 229 11.88 17.83 -4.88
CA ALA A 229 13.19 17.78 -4.22
C ALA A 229 14.28 17.18 -5.10
N LEU A 230 13.95 16.19 -5.94
CA LEU A 230 14.92 15.54 -6.85
C LEU A 230 15.19 16.34 -8.12
N GLY A 231 14.21 17.09 -8.65
CA GLY A 231 14.30 17.74 -9.96
C GLY A 231 14.67 16.76 -11.09
N PRO A 232 13.95 15.63 -11.26
CA PRO A 232 14.38 14.58 -12.18
C PRO A 232 14.27 15.02 -13.64
N SER A 233 15.07 14.41 -14.52
CA SER A 233 15.01 14.64 -15.97
C SER A 233 13.76 14.02 -16.60
N ALA A 234 13.23 12.95 -16.00
CA ALA A 234 11.99 12.29 -16.33
C ALA A 234 11.47 11.56 -15.09
N ALA A 235 10.14 11.41 -14.99
CA ALA A 235 9.51 10.64 -13.92
C ALA A 235 8.55 9.60 -14.52
N PHE A 236 8.60 8.38 -13.96
CA PHE A 236 7.69 7.28 -14.26
C PHE A 236 7.01 6.87 -12.96
N VAL A 237 5.72 6.62 -13.03
CA VAL A 237 4.95 6.10 -11.89
C VAL A 237 4.53 4.68 -12.25
N LEU A 238 4.79 3.74 -11.34
CA LEU A 238 4.24 2.41 -11.36
C LEU A 238 2.98 2.45 -10.54
N GLU A 239 1.91 1.91 -11.07
CA GLU A 239 0.58 1.97 -10.46
C GLU A 239 -0.27 0.79 -10.89
N CYS A 240 -1.16 0.31 -10.01
CA CYS A 240 -2.09 -0.75 -10.31
C CYS A 240 -3.37 -0.21 -10.95
N GLY A 241 -3.76 -0.80 -12.07
CA GLY A 241 -5.04 -0.52 -12.71
C GLY A 241 -6.12 -1.49 -12.24
N THR A 242 -7.35 -1.01 -12.03
CA THR A 242 -8.49 -1.88 -11.84
C THR A 242 -8.81 -2.63 -13.12
N THR A 243 -8.89 -3.95 -13.05
CA THR A 243 -9.48 -4.78 -14.12
C THR A 243 -10.77 -5.36 -13.61
N ASP A 244 -11.80 -5.36 -14.45
CA ASP A 244 -12.99 -6.16 -14.21
C ASP A 244 -12.98 -7.39 -15.13
N ASP A 245 -13.79 -8.39 -14.84
CA ASP A 245 -13.92 -9.59 -15.65
C ASP A 245 -14.71 -9.36 -16.95
N THR A 246 -15.04 -8.11 -17.27
CA THR A 246 -15.72 -7.79 -18.51
C THR A 246 -14.73 -7.73 -19.69
N PRO A 247 -15.12 -8.19 -20.88
CA PRO A 247 -14.24 -8.14 -22.06
C PRO A 247 -13.70 -6.75 -22.40
N LYS A 248 -14.38 -5.69 -22.00
CA LYS A 248 -13.97 -4.29 -22.25
C LYS A 248 -12.82 -3.82 -21.34
N ALA A 249 -12.75 -4.32 -20.11
CA ALA A 249 -11.68 -3.93 -19.20
C ALA A 249 -10.32 -4.51 -19.63
N ARG A 250 -10.32 -5.66 -20.31
CA ARG A 250 -9.08 -6.27 -20.83
C ARG A 250 -8.45 -5.49 -21.98
N ASP A 251 -9.24 -4.73 -22.72
CA ASP A 251 -8.74 -3.94 -23.85
C ASP A 251 -8.19 -2.57 -23.40
N ASP A 252 -8.54 -2.08 -22.20
CA ASP A 252 -8.19 -0.75 -21.70
C ASP A 252 -6.98 -0.73 -20.74
N THR A 253 -6.44 -1.90 -20.40
CA THR A 253 -5.30 -2.03 -19.47
C THR A 253 -3.96 -1.60 -20.05
N SER A 254 -3.92 -1.06 -21.24
CA SER A 254 -2.67 -0.86 -21.97
C SER A 254 -2.07 0.53 -21.87
N VAL A 255 -2.67 1.51 -21.21
CA VAL A 255 -2.09 2.86 -21.28
C VAL A 255 -2.20 3.62 -19.97
N MET A 256 -1.08 3.72 -19.26
CA MET A 256 -0.82 4.88 -18.41
C MET A 256 -0.86 6.14 -19.27
N ARG A 257 -1.88 6.97 -19.11
CA ARG A 257 -1.85 8.31 -19.67
C ARG A 257 -0.99 9.17 -18.74
N VAL A 258 0.17 9.52 -19.24
CA VAL A 258 0.95 10.61 -18.65
C VAL A 258 0.23 11.91 -19.01
N GLY A 259 -0.38 12.56 -18.01
CA GLY A 259 -0.97 13.90 -18.13
C GLY A 259 0.05 14.98 -17.86
#